data_fac7440187704718494bf38a0db70273
#
_entry.id   fac7440187704718494bf38a0db70273
#
_cell.length_a   1.000
_cell.length_b   1.000
_cell.length_c   1.000
_cell.angle_alpha   90.00
_cell.angle_beta   90.00
_cell.angle_gamma   90.00
#
_symmetry.space_group_name_H-M   'P 1'
#
loop_
_entity.id
_entity.type
_entity.pdbx_description
1 polymer ?
#
loop_
_entity_poly.entity_id
_entity_poly.type
_entity_poly.pdbx_seq_one_letter_code
_entity_poly.pdbx_strand_id
1 'polypeptide(L)' 'MKPTIKQVSKDGLMLWEVSHGGMTRYFKYDWQANFHYEAAIRLYRSRLTGKHG' A
#
# COMPACT_ATOMS: atom_id res chain seq x y z
N MET A 1 -9.71 6.00 2.31
CA MET A 1 -9.00 6.37 1.09
C MET A 1 -8.45 5.15 0.39
N LYS A 2 -8.44 5.22 -0.91
CA LYS A 2 -7.96 4.10 -1.71
C LYS A 2 -6.44 3.91 -1.54
N PRO A 3 -5.95 2.69 -1.35
CA PRO A 3 -4.52 2.46 -1.26
C PRO A 3 -3.80 2.84 -2.55
N THR A 4 -2.56 3.27 -2.41
CA THR A 4 -1.72 3.61 -3.56
C THR A 4 -0.36 2.97 -3.42
N ILE A 5 0.29 2.73 -4.55
CA ILE A 5 1.64 2.22 -4.59
C ILE A 5 2.38 2.96 -5.69
N LYS A 6 3.59 3.41 -5.39
CA LYS A 6 4.41 4.09 -6.39
C LYS A 6 5.87 3.99 -6.03
N GLN A 7 6.72 4.16 -7.03
CA GLN A 7 8.15 4.15 -6.83
C GLN A 7 8.62 5.56 -6.54
N VAL A 8 9.46 5.71 -5.52
CA VAL A 8 9.96 7.02 -5.12
C VAL A 8 11.46 6.93 -4.91
N SER A 9 12.12 8.07 -5.01
CA SER A 9 13.54 8.17 -4.74
C SER A 9 13.73 8.93 -3.44
N LYS A 10 14.48 8.34 -2.51
CA LYS A 10 14.70 8.90 -1.21
C LYS A 10 16.15 8.76 -0.84
N ASP A 11 16.84 9.89 -0.66
CA ASP A 11 18.27 9.90 -0.31
C ASP A 11 19.10 9.05 -1.25
N GLY A 12 18.79 9.15 -2.55
CA GLY A 12 19.51 8.41 -3.56
C GLY A 12 19.12 6.95 -3.68
N LEU A 13 18.13 6.51 -2.91
CA LEU A 13 17.65 5.13 -2.95
C LEU A 13 16.28 5.08 -3.60
N MET A 14 16.08 4.05 -4.42
CA MET A 14 14.77 3.82 -5.02
C MET A 14 13.97 2.93 -4.10
N LEU A 15 12.83 3.44 -3.65
CA LEU A 15 11.97 2.71 -2.73
C LEU A 15 10.55 2.66 -3.30
N TRP A 16 9.77 1.75 -2.78
CA TRP A 16 8.35 1.64 -3.13
C TRP A 16 7.53 2.18 -1.96
N GLU A 17 6.65 3.13 -2.27
CA GLU A 17 5.81 3.76 -1.25
C GLU A 17 4.41 3.21 -1.35
N VAL A 18 3.93 2.63 -0.26
CA VAL A 18 2.57 2.10 -0.16
C VAL A 18 1.84 2.91 0.89
N SER A 19 0.73 3.53 0.50
CA SER A 19 -0.08 4.34 1.42
C SER A 19 -1.49 3.80 1.49
N HIS A 20 -2.00 3.71 2.71
CA HIS A 20 -3.40 3.35 2.91
C HIS A 20 -3.81 3.73 4.33
N GLY A 21 -5.07 4.12 4.48
CA GLY A 21 -5.62 4.39 5.78
C GLY A 21 -4.85 5.43 6.59
N GLY A 22 -4.25 6.40 5.92
CA GLY A 22 -3.48 7.43 6.59
C GLY A 22 -2.08 7.00 6.96
N MET A 23 -1.69 5.79 6.61
CA MET A 23 -0.35 5.29 6.88
C MET A 23 0.46 5.18 5.59
N THR A 24 1.75 5.44 5.70
CA THR A 24 2.66 5.32 4.57
C THR A 24 3.83 4.45 4.98
N ARG A 25 4.15 3.49 4.11
CA ARG A 25 5.28 2.59 4.36
C ARG A 25 6.15 2.53 3.13
N TYR A 26 7.43 2.27 3.36
CA TYR A 26 8.43 2.19 2.31
C TYR A 26 9.05 0.81 2.27
N PHE A 27 9.28 0.29 1.07
CA PHE A 27 9.86 -1.03 0.87
C PHE A 27 10.97 -0.96 -0.15
N LYS A 28 11.97 -1.78 0.06
CA LYS A 28 13.11 -1.83 -0.83
C LYS A 28 12.82 -2.68 -2.08
N TYR A 29 11.99 -3.69 -1.93
CA TYR A 29 11.71 -4.65 -2.99
C TYR A 29 10.29 -4.52 -3.48
N ASP A 30 10.13 -4.66 -4.80
CA ASP A 30 8.80 -4.54 -5.41
C ASP A 30 7.85 -5.63 -4.94
N TRP A 31 8.33 -6.87 -4.81
CA TRP A 31 7.47 -7.96 -4.37
C TRP A 31 6.94 -7.73 -2.96
N GLN A 32 7.76 -7.14 -2.11
CA GLN A 32 7.36 -6.84 -0.75
C GLN A 32 6.29 -5.74 -0.72
N ALA A 33 6.52 -4.70 -1.51
CA ALA A 33 5.57 -3.60 -1.60
C ALA A 33 4.25 -4.09 -2.18
N ASN A 34 4.31 -4.92 -3.21
CA ASN A 34 3.10 -5.46 -3.83
C ASN A 34 2.31 -6.31 -2.85
N PHE A 35 3.00 -7.09 -2.05
CA PHE A 35 2.34 -7.91 -1.05
C PHE A 35 1.52 -7.05 -0.09
N HIS A 36 2.14 -6.00 0.41
CA HIS A 36 1.46 -5.10 1.35
C HIS A 36 0.36 -4.30 0.68
N TYR A 37 0.59 -3.89 -0.55
CA TYR A 37 -0.41 -3.16 -1.31
C TYR A 37 -1.65 -4.01 -1.53
N GLU A 38 -1.47 -5.27 -1.89
CA GLU A 38 -2.60 -6.16 -2.14
C GLU A 38 -3.38 -6.44 -0.87
N ALA A 39 -2.68 -6.56 0.25
CA ALA A 39 -3.35 -6.71 1.53
C ALA A 39 -4.18 -5.48 1.85
N ALA A 40 -3.65 -4.31 1.56
CA ALA A 40 -4.38 -3.06 1.79
C ALA A 40 -5.61 -2.97 0.89
N ILE A 41 -5.49 -3.41 -0.36
CA ILE A 41 -6.62 -3.40 -1.29
C ILE A 41 -7.73 -4.32 -0.77
N ARG A 42 -7.38 -5.47 -0.25
CA ARG A 42 -8.38 -6.38 0.30
C ARG A 42 -9.12 -5.75 1.46
N LEU A 43 -8.40 -5.09 2.35
CA LEU A 43 -9.02 -4.41 3.47
C LEU A 43 -9.93 -3.29 2.99
N TYR A 44 -9.48 -2.55 2.01
CA TYR A 44 -10.25 -1.45 1.46
C TYR A 44 -11.55 -1.95 0.86
N ARG A 45 -11.49 -3.02 0.07
CA ARG A 45 -12.69 -3.60 -0.53
C ARG A 45 -13.65 -4.13 0.52
N SER A 46 -13.10 -4.76 1.54
CA SER A 46 -13.91 -5.29 2.62
C SER A 46 -14.70 -4.19 3.29
N ARG A 47 -14.08 -3.05 3.51
CA ARG A 47 -14.75 -1.92 4.12
C ARG A 47 -15.79 -1.30 3.21
N LEU A 48 -15.51 -1.28 1.92
CA LEU A 48 -16.45 -0.73 0.97
C LEU A 48 -17.73 -1.53 0.89
N THR A 49 -17.62 -2.85 0.92
CA THR A 49 -18.81 -3.70 0.83
C THR A 49 -19.66 -3.60 2.07
N GLY A 50 -19.07 -3.12 3.15
CA GLY A 50 -19.84 -2.84 4.36
C GLY A 50 -20.38 -4.07 5.03
N LYS A 51 -19.92 -5.15 4.66
CA LYS A 51 -20.53 -6.27 5.14
C LYS A 51 -20.12 -6.83 6.17
N HIS A 52 -20.24 -6.87 6.39
CA HIS A 52 -19.84 -7.36 7.20
C HIS A 52 -20.19 -7.66 7.90
N GLY A 53 -20.37 -7.66 7.69
CA GLY A 53 -20.50 -8.09 8.71
C GLY A 53 -20.44 -8.33 9.14
#